data_b3d951d691a158b113dc0a6cf3bfc212
#
_entry.id   b3d951d691a158b113dc0a6cf3bfc212
#
_cell.length_a   1.000
_cell.length_b   1.000
_cell.length_c   1.000
_cell.angle_alpha   90.00
_cell.angle_beta   90.00
_cell.angle_gamma   90.00
#
_symmetry.space_group_name_H-M   'P 1'
#
loop_
_entity.id
_entity.type
_entity.pdbx_description
1 polymer ?
#
loop_
_entity_poly.entity_id
_entity_poly.type
_entity_poly.pdbx_seq_one_letter_code
_entity_poly.pdbx_strand_id
1 'polypeptide(L)'
;MAETIAIWLLTTFGTANAAGVVVVSMATLQATTTLVAFVALTAANMAANKLLAPKMPSFNDASLANRTQMVRSPIAARQIIYGETKASGVVVYISTTGTKNEYLHMVIALAGHEVEGIGDIYFNDELALSDPNYTAGSTAGIGRFAGYAEIYKKYGSSTQTVQTDLKTATAGLTNGAWTDDHRLRGIAYIYVRLVWNDQVWAGGIPNISAMVKGKKVYDPRSATTAYSANAALCLRDYLTDSTYGLGLASTEVDDTAFSVAANICDEQVEVKPVTIPATYENRYETNGVLYTSESPDGNIGKLLSAMGG
;
A
#
# COMPACT_ATOMS: atom_id res chain seq x y z
N MET A 1 -32.01 -10.73 -14.40
CA MET A 1 -31.04 -10.45 -13.31
C MET A 1 -31.62 -9.52 -12.23
N ALA A 2 -32.16 -8.36 -12.55
CA ALA A 2 -32.74 -7.46 -11.52
C ALA A 2 -33.89 -8.11 -10.75
N GLU A 3 -34.79 -8.85 -11.42
CA GLU A 3 -35.90 -9.58 -10.78
C GLU A 3 -35.39 -10.70 -9.86
N THR A 4 -34.36 -11.41 -10.26
CA THR A 4 -33.78 -12.51 -9.46
C THR A 4 -33.14 -12.00 -8.18
N ILE A 5 -32.48 -10.85 -8.22
CA ILE A 5 -31.86 -10.19 -7.07
C ILE A 5 -32.95 -9.62 -6.12
N ALA A 6 -34.01 -9.05 -6.69
CA ALA A 6 -35.16 -8.56 -5.89
C ALA A 6 -35.88 -9.70 -5.17
N ILE A 7 -36.07 -10.83 -5.80
CA ILE A 7 -36.69 -12.05 -5.21
C ILE A 7 -35.77 -12.61 -4.12
N TRP A 8 -34.46 -12.65 -4.33
CA TRP A 8 -33.51 -13.12 -3.34
C TRP A 8 -33.48 -12.21 -2.10
N LEU A 9 -33.49 -10.91 -2.29
CA LEU A 9 -33.55 -9.93 -1.18
C LEU A 9 -34.87 -10.05 -0.39
N LEU A 10 -35.99 -10.24 -1.05
CA LEU A 10 -37.29 -10.42 -0.42
C LEU A 10 -37.37 -11.72 0.40
N THR A 11 -36.76 -12.80 -0.08
CA THR A 11 -36.72 -14.09 0.64
C THR A 11 -35.73 -14.11 1.80
N THR A 12 -34.70 -13.27 1.75
CA THR A 12 -33.64 -13.25 2.78
C THR A 12 -33.94 -12.29 3.93
N PHE A 13 -34.62 -11.16 3.68
CA PHE A 13 -34.87 -10.11 4.66
C PHE A 13 -36.37 -9.83 4.95
N GLY A 14 -37.28 -10.56 4.33
CA GLY A 14 -38.69 -10.46 4.62
C GLY A 14 -39.09 -11.31 5.84
N THR A 15 -39.95 -10.76 6.71
CA THR A 15 -40.56 -11.51 7.79
C THR A 15 -41.93 -12.04 7.33
N ALA A 16 -42.14 -13.36 7.47
CA ALA A 16 -43.46 -13.98 7.18
C ALA A 16 -44.39 -13.75 8.38
N ASN A 17 -45.65 -13.36 8.11
CA ASN A 17 -46.67 -13.35 9.13
C ASN A 17 -47.26 -14.78 9.34
N ALA A 18 -48.11 -14.93 10.32
CA ALA A 18 -48.73 -16.21 10.66
C ALA A 18 -49.55 -16.86 9.51
N ALA A 19 -49.84 -16.14 8.42
CA ALA A 19 -50.50 -16.62 7.21
C ALA A 19 -49.51 -16.93 6.07
N GLY A 20 -48.18 -16.90 6.32
CA GLY A 20 -47.17 -17.20 5.30
C GLY A 20 -46.94 -16.06 4.27
N VAL A 21 -47.55 -14.91 4.48
CA VAL A 21 -47.34 -13.73 3.61
C VAL A 21 -46.11 -12.97 4.07
N VAL A 22 -45.15 -12.76 3.17
CA VAL A 22 -43.97 -11.96 3.43
C VAL A 22 -44.36 -10.50 3.51
N VAL A 23 -44.26 -9.89 4.70
CA VAL A 23 -44.57 -8.50 4.93
C VAL A 23 -43.25 -7.74 5.01
N VAL A 24 -43.03 -6.80 4.11
CA VAL A 24 -41.86 -5.89 4.12
C VAL A 24 -42.36 -4.53 4.54
N SER A 25 -41.72 -3.93 5.55
CA SER A 25 -42.09 -2.58 5.99
C SER A 25 -41.80 -1.53 4.91
N MET A 26 -42.59 -0.44 4.87
CA MET A 26 -42.38 0.65 3.90
C MET A 26 -40.96 1.24 3.99
N ALA A 27 -40.36 1.29 5.16
CA ALA A 27 -38.99 1.76 5.37
C ALA A 27 -37.95 0.79 4.72
N THR A 28 -38.21 -0.52 4.82
CA THR A 28 -37.36 -1.55 4.20
C THR A 28 -37.52 -1.56 2.68
N LEU A 29 -38.73 -1.26 2.18
CA LEU A 29 -39.01 -1.13 0.74
C LEU A 29 -38.31 0.10 0.14
N GLN A 30 -38.26 1.22 0.85
CA GLN A 30 -37.56 2.43 0.40
C GLN A 30 -36.03 2.25 0.44
N ALA A 31 -35.49 1.59 1.45
CA ALA A 31 -34.08 1.27 1.53
C ALA A 31 -33.64 0.28 0.42
N THR A 32 -34.45 -0.77 0.16
CA THR A 32 -34.16 -1.73 -0.89
C THR A 32 -34.30 -1.15 -2.30
N THR A 33 -35.29 -0.28 -2.56
CA THR A 33 -35.43 0.38 -3.87
C THR A 33 -34.31 1.38 -4.13
N THR A 34 -33.81 2.09 -3.11
CA THR A 34 -32.64 2.98 -3.25
C THR A 34 -31.36 2.18 -3.49
N LEU A 35 -31.16 1.06 -2.78
CA LEU A 35 -30.01 0.18 -2.95
C LEU A 35 -30.02 -0.50 -4.33
N VAL A 36 -31.15 -1.01 -4.78
CA VAL A 36 -31.31 -1.64 -6.12
C VAL A 36 -31.13 -0.59 -7.22
N ALA A 37 -31.61 0.64 -7.04
CA ALA A 37 -31.38 1.74 -7.98
C ALA A 37 -29.91 2.14 -8.03
N PHE A 38 -29.23 2.18 -6.88
CA PHE A 38 -27.80 2.50 -6.80
C PHE A 38 -26.95 1.39 -7.44
N VAL A 39 -27.24 0.12 -7.15
CA VAL A 39 -26.55 -1.04 -7.76
C VAL A 39 -26.81 -1.12 -9.26
N ALA A 40 -28.05 -0.85 -9.71
CA ALA A 40 -28.38 -0.82 -11.13
C ALA A 40 -27.71 0.36 -11.86
N LEU A 41 -27.61 1.54 -11.21
CA LEU A 41 -26.95 2.72 -11.77
C LEU A 41 -25.44 2.54 -11.86
N THR A 42 -24.83 1.93 -10.83
CA THR A 42 -23.40 1.58 -10.85
C THR A 42 -23.08 0.50 -11.87
N ALA A 43 -23.91 -0.55 -11.98
CA ALA A 43 -23.77 -1.57 -13.01
C ALA A 43 -23.95 -1.01 -14.43
N ALA A 44 -24.90 -0.10 -14.64
CA ALA A 44 -25.10 0.57 -15.92
C ALA A 44 -23.95 1.50 -16.29
N ASN A 45 -23.41 2.24 -15.32
CA ASN A 45 -22.21 3.07 -15.49
C ASN A 45 -20.96 2.21 -15.73
N MET A 46 -20.80 1.10 -15.03
CA MET A 46 -19.71 0.13 -15.30
C MET A 46 -19.82 -0.48 -16.69
N ALA A 47 -21.01 -0.83 -17.15
CA ALA A 47 -21.22 -1.34 -18.50
C ALA A 47 -20.98 -0.27 -19.58
N ALA A 48 -21.43 0.97 -19.34
CA ALA A 48 -21.19 2.11 -20.24
C ALA A 48 -19.69 2.47 -20.27
N ASN A 49 -19.03 2.48 -19.14
CA ASN A 49 -17.57 2.73 -19.06
C ASN A 49 -16.76 1.59 -19.72
N LYS A 50 -17.25 0.33 -19.65
CA LYS A 50 -16.60 -0.81 -20.29
C LYS A 50 -16.74 -0.78 -21.82
N LEU A 51 -17.81 -0.14 -22.33
CA LEU A 51 -18.07 0.06 -23.77
C LEU A 51 -17.38 1.32 -24.33
N LEU A 52 -17.18 2.34 -23.49
CA LEU A 52 -16.58 3.64 -23.86
C LEU A 52 -15.12 3.78 -23.40
N ALA A 53 -14.63 2.88 -22.55
CA ALA A 53 -13.25 2.89 -22.13
C ALA A 53 -12.36 2.60 -23.34
N PRO A 54 -11.39 3.47 -23.67
CA PRO A 54 -10.32 3.09 -24.56
C PRO A 54 -9.69 1.82 -23.98
N LYS A 55 -9.42 0.82 -24.84
CA LYS A 55 -8.78 -0.44 -24.45
C LYS A 55 -7.68 -0.14 -23.45
N MET A 56 -7.86 -0.60 -22.21
CA MET A 56 -6.77 -0.53 -21.25
C MET A 56 -5.55 -1.18 -21.89
N PRO A 57 -4.38 -0.51 -21.87
CA PRO A 57 -3.16 -1.19 -22.24
C PRO A 57 -3.09 -2.42 -21.32
N SER A 58 -2.91 -3.58 -21.94
CA SER A 58 -2.64 -4.83 -21.23
C SER A 58 -1.66 -4.53 -20.09
N PHE A 59 -1.84 -5.20 -18.94
CA PHE A 59 -0.87 -5.17 -17.84
C PHE A 59 0.50 -5.58 -18.39
N ASN A 60 1.19 -4.64 -18.99
CA ASN A 60 2.57 -4.76 -19.41
C ASN A 60 3.44 -4.42 -18.21
N ASP A 61 4.59 -5.05 -18.13
CA ASP A 61 5.67 -4.87 -17.16
C ASP A 61 5.96 -3.42 -16.71
N ALA A 62 5.45 -2.42 -17.44
CA ALA A 62 5.56 -1.00 -17.12
C ALA A 62 4.97 -0.62 -15.74
N SER A 63 3.89 -1.28 -15.30
CA SER A 63 3.31 -0.99 -13.97
C SER A 63 4.16 -1.59 -12.84
N LEU A 64 4.83 -2.70 -13.10
CA LEU A 64 5.79 -3.30 -12.19
C LEU A 64 7.11 -2.50 -12.18
N ALA A 65 7.57 -2.05 -13.34
CA ALA A 65 8.76 -1.21 -13.48
C ALA A 65 8.61 0.11 -12.70
N ASN A 66 7.44 0.76 -12.76
CA ASN A 66 7.20 2.01 -12.02
C ASN A 66 7.23 1.82 -10.49
N ARG A 67 6.90 0.64 -9.96
CA ARG A 67 6.97 0.37 -8.52
C ARG A 67 8.39 0.19 -8.00
N THR A 68 9.31 -0.20 -8.87
CA THR A 68 10.70 -0.50 -8.51
C THR A 68 11.68 0.56 -8.98
N GLN A 69 11.23 1.58 -9.72
CA GLN A 69 12.08 2.69 -10.15
C GLN A 69 12.01 3.88 -9.19
N MET A 70 13.17 4.40 -8.87
CA MET A 70 13.35 5.62 -8.09
C MET A 70 12.99 6.84 -8.94
N VAL A 71 12.04 7.65 -8.49
CA VAL A 71 11.53 8.82 -9.21
C VAL A 71 12.19 10.09 -8.67
N ARG A 72 12.59 10.99 -9.56
CA ARG A 72 13.04 12.36 -9.24
C ARG A 72 12.01 13.34 -9.79
N SER A 73 11.03 13.72 -8.99
CA SER A 73 10.01 14.68 -9.39
C SER A 73 9.50 15.46 -8.20
N PRO A 74 9.42 16.80 -8.28
CA PRO A 74 8.88 17.63 -7.20
C PRO A 74 7.36 17.45 -7.03
N ILE A 75 6.68 16.86 -8.00
CA ILE A 75 5.22 16.66 -8.02
C ILE A 75 4.86 15.17 -8.08
N ALA A 76 5.76 14.29 -7.60
CA ALA A 76 5.48 12.86 -7.60
C ALA A 76 4.27 12.53 -6.71
N ALA A 77 3.43 11.63 -7.20
CA ALA A 77 2.31 11.10 -6.43
C ALA A 77 2.81 10.36 -5.18
N ARG A 78 2.06 10.51 -4.08
CA ARG A 78 2.34 9.73 -2.88
C ARG A 78 1.89 8.30 -3.06
N GLN A 79 2.65 7.39 -2.49
CA GLN A 79 2.37 5.96 -2.50
C GLN A 79 1.65 5.57 -1.21
N ILE A 80 0.61 4.74 -1.36
CA ILE A 80 -0.08 4.07 -0.26
C ILE A 80 0.22 2.59 -0.44
N ILE A 81 0.86 1.98 0.54
CA ILE A 81 1.29 0.58 0.47
C ILE A 81 0.41 -0.25 1.38
N TYR A 82 -0.25 -1.27 0.83
CA TYR A 82 -0.98 -2.29 1.56
C TYR A 82 -0.29 -3.65 1.43
N GLY A 83 -0.33 -4.43 2.51
CA GLY A 83 0.34 -5.72 2.56
C GLY A 83 1.86 -5.59 2.45
N GLU A 84 2.52 -6.59 1.87
CA GLU A 84 3.97 -6.66 1.70
C GLU A 84 4.34 -6.58 0.23
N THR A 85 5.16 -5.60 -0.15
CA THR A 85 5.57 -5.44 -1.55
C THR A 85 6.94 -4.81 -1.67
N LYS A 86 7.62 -5.14 -2.79
CA LYS A 86 8.84 -4.45 -3.19
C LYS A 86 8.46 -3.11 -3.82
N ALA A 87 8.89 -2.02 -3.20
CA ALA A 87 8.61 -0.66 -3.64
C ALA A 87 9.89 0.16 -3.74
N SER A 88 9.94 1.04 -4.70
CA SER A 88 10.88 2.15 -4.77
C SER A 88 10.14 3.44 -4.40
N GLY A 89 10.84 4.57 -4.38
CA GLY A 89 10.26 5.80 -3.92
C GLY A 89 10.73 7.04 -4.67
N VAL A 90 10.40 8.18 -4.09
CA VAL A 90 10.76 9.49 -4.61
C VAL A 90 12.01 9.99 -3.90
N VAL A 91 13.02 10.40 -4.66
CA VAL A 91 14.20 11.07 -4.11
C VAL A 91 13.80 12.48 -3.70
N VAL A 92 13.66 12.70 -2.39
CA VAL A 92 13.28 13.99 -1.81
C VAL A 92 14.48 14.83 -1.38
N TYR A 93 15.65 14.20 -1.26
CA TYR A 93 16.89 14.88 -0.93
C TYR A 93 18.07 14.17 -1.60
N ILE A 94 19.00 14.95 -2.13
CA ILE A 94 20.29 14.48 -2.63
C ILE A 94 21.35 15.53 -2.38
N SER A 95 22.48 15.13 -1.83
CA SER A 95 23.63 16.00 -1.57
C SER A 95 24.91 15.20 -1.53
N THR A 96 26.04 15.88 -1.63
CA THR A 96 27.38 15.28 -1.52
C THR A 96 28.16 15.95 -0.42
N THR A 97 29.04 15.20 0.26
CA THR A 97 29.96 15.70 1.27
C THR A 97 31.31 15.00 1.19
N GLY A 98 32.22 15.38 2.06
CA GLY A 98 33.59 14.84 2.10
C GLY A 98 34.54 15.51 1.12
N THR A 99 35.80 15.10 1.18
CA THR A 99 36.85 15.64 0.30
C THR A 99 36.58 15.13 -1.12
N LYS A 100 36.43 16.02 -2.10
CA LYS A 100 36.07 15.69 -3.50
C LYS A 100 34.72 15.04 -3.68
N ASN A 101 33.77 15.32 -2.78
CA ASN A 101 32.40 14.76 -2.85
C ASN A 101 32.34 13.20 -2.81
N GLU A 102 33.17 12.60 -1.98
CA GLU A 102 33.29 11.14 -1.87
C GLU A 102 32.05 10.45 -1.28
N TYR A 103 31.19 11.21 -0.57
CA TYR A 103 29.95 10.69 0.02
C TYR A 103 28.73 11.26 -0.72
N LEU A 104 27.87 10.38 -1.21
CA LEU A 104 26.57 10.75 -1.74
C LEU A 104 25.49 10.42 -0.72
N HIS A 105 24.67 11.39 -0.38
CA HIS A 105 23.53 11.27 0.54
C HIS A 105 22.23 11.37 -0.22
N MET A 106 21.35 10.39 -0.03
CA MET A 106 20.03 10.38 -0.64
C MET A 106 18.96 10.05 0.40
N VAL A 107 17.82 10.75 0.35
CA VAL A 107 16.62 10.38 1.08
C VAL A 107 15.53 10.02 0.06
N ILE A 108 14.99 8.82 0.23
CA ILE A 108 13.99 8.24 -0.68
C ILE A 108 12.73 7.99 0.12
N ALA A 109 11.68 8.75 -0.16
CA ALA A 109 10.36 8.58 0.43
C ALA A 109 9.66 7.37 -0.23
N LEU A 110 9.32 6.35 0.57
CA LEU A 110 8.72 5.10 0.11
C LEU A 110 7.19 5.13 0.20
N ALA A 111 6.64 5.68 1.30
CA ALA A 111 5.20 5.75 1.49
C ALA A 111 4.78 7.08 2.11
N GLY A 112 3.59 7.57 1.76
CA GLY A 112 2.98 8.79 2.31
C GLY A 112 2.31 8.59 3.67
N HIS A 113 2.56 7.47 4.35
CA HIS A 113 1.99 7.10 5.64
C HIS A 113 3.00 6.31 6.47
N GLU A 114 2.65 6.06 7.73
CA GLU A 114 3.39 5.13 8.58
C GLU A 114 3.26 3.70 8.03
N VAL A 115 4.38 2.96 7.99
CA VAL A 115 4.45 1.56 7.57
C VAL A 115 4.80 0.68 8.76
N GLU A 116 4.41 -0.59 8.70
CA GLU A 116 4.79 -1.58 9.73
C GLU A 116 6.29 -1.82 9.76
N GLY A 117 6.91 -1.93 8.56
CA GLY A 117 8.34 -2.18 8.50
C GLY A 117 8.93 -1.99 7.11
N ILE A 118 10.25 -1.80 7.09
CA ILE A 118 11.06 -1.78 5.88
C ILE A 118 12.10 -2.88 6.02
N GLY A 119 12.04 -3.86 5.14
CA GLY A 119 12.86 -5.08 5.17
C GLY A 119 14.12 -4.98 4.32
N ASP A 120 14.31 -5.97 3.45
CA ASP A 120 15.42 -6.08 2.53
C ASP A 120 15.50 -4.89 1.57
N ILE A 121 16.71 -4.42 1.28
CA ILE A 121 16.93 -3.30 0.37
C ILE A 121 17.82 -3.75 -0.79
N TYR A 122 17.45 -3.32 -1.98
CA TYR A 122 18.08 -3.72 -3.24
C TYR A 122 18.62 -2.51 -3.99
N PHE A 123 19.81 -2.67 -4.58
CA PHE A 123 20.41 -1.73 -5.51
C PHE A 123 20.48 -2.37 -6.89
N ASN A 124 19.77 -1.82 -7.88
CA ASN A 124 19.59 -2.41 -9.21
C ASN A 124 19.18 -3.90 -9.14
N ASP A 125 18.22 -4.21 -8.25
CA ASP A 125 17.72 -5.57 -7.96
C ASP A 125 18.70 -6.53 -7.28
N GLU A 126 19.93 -6.12 -6.99
CA GLU A 126 20.88 -6.86 -6.17
C GLU A 126 20.68 -6.52 -4.69
N LEU A 127 20.68 -7.55 -3.83
CA LEU A 127 20.49 -7.38 -2.40
C LEU A 127 21.64 -6.58 -1.77
N ALA A 128 21.32 -5.39 -1.26
CA ALA A 128 22.29 -4.47 -0.66
C ALA A 128 22.25 -4.48 0.87
N LEU A 129 21.09 -4.73 1.47
CA LEU A 129 20.91 -4.91 2.90
C LEU A 129 19.88 -6.02 3.12
N SER A 130 20.24 -7.01 3.94
CA SER A 130 19.28 -8.07 4.33
C SER A 130 18.68 -7.78 5.69
N ASP A 131 17.35 -7.71 5.74
CA ASP A 131 16.55 -7.60 6.96
C ASP A 131 15.19 -8.28 6.76
N PRO A 132 15.15 -9.61 6.66
CA PRO A 132 13.92 -10.36 6.41
C PRO A 132 12.92 -10.27 7.57
N ASN A 133 13.37 -9.84 8.75
CA ASN A 133 12.53 -9.70 9.94
C ASN A 133 12.00 -8.28 10.15
N TYR A 134 12.28 -7.33 9.25
CA TYR A 134 11.83 -5.93 9.33
C TYR A 134 12.27 -5.21 10.61
N THR A 135 13.44 -5.57 11.12
CA THR A 135 14.02 -4.96 12.31
C THR A 135 14.81 -3.70 11.92
N ALA A 136 14.92 -2.74 12.83
CA ALA A 136 15.74 -1.54 12.60
C ALA A 136 17.26 -1.79 12.74
N GLY A 137 17.72 -3.04 12.53
CA GLY A 137 19.02 -3.51 12.94
C GLY A 137 20.19 -2.98 12.15
N SER A 138 20.69 -3.75 11.18
CA SER A 138 21.90 -3.40 10.43
C SER A 138 21.69 -2.20 9.49
N THR A 139 22.70 -1.35 9.41
CA THR A 139 22.75 -0.23 8.45
C THR A 139 23.81 -0.45 7.37
N ALA A 140 24.72 -1.39 7.57
CA ALA A 140 25.82 -1.64 6.64
C ALA A 140 25.39 -2.45 5.43
N GLY A 141 25.79 -2.01 4.25
CA GLY A 141 25.65 -2.77 3.03
C GLY A 141 26.36 -4.12 3.08
N ILE A 142 25.86 -5.10 2.32
CA ILE A 142 26.40 -6.46 2.24
C ILE A 142 26.97 -6.74 0.85
N GLY A 143 27.69 -7.86 0.72
CA GLY A 143 28.28 -8.28 -0.55
C GLY A 143 29.24 -7.23 -1.10
N ARG A 144 29.13 -6.88 -2.37
CA ARG A 144 29.97 -5.84 -3.00
C ARG A 144 29.73 -4.43 -2.46
N PHE A 145 28.65 -4.21 -1.75
CA PHE A 145 28.29 -2.92 -1.17
C PHE A 145 28.83 -2.74 0.26
N ALA A 146 29.48 -3.77 0.83
CA ALA A 146 30.05 -3.73 2.16
C ALA A 146 31.14 -2.65 2.24
N GLY A 147 30.99 -1.71 3.18
CA GLY A 147 31.86 -0.53 3.31
C GLY A 147 31.59 0.61 2.33
N TYR A 148 30.75 0.41 1.31
CA TYR A 148 30.40 1.41 0.31
C TYR A 148 28.98 1.94 0.40
N ALA A 149 28.12 1.29 1.21
CA ALA A 149 26.75 1.73 1.45
C ALA A 149 26.40 1.65 2.94
N GLU A 150 25.71 2.67 3.42
CA GLU A 150 25.00 2.68 4.70
C GLU A 150 23.56 3.12 4.48
N ILE A 151 22.64 2.41 5.12
CA ILE A 151 21.23 2.54 4.89
C ILE A 151 20.50 2.65 6.22
N TYR A 152 19.68 3.68 6.38
CA TYR A 152 18.92 3.96 7.59
C TYR A 152 17.42 3.99 7.25
N LYS A 153 16.59 3.38 8.09
CA LYS A 153 15.16 3.22 7.87
C LYS A 153 14.36 4.11 8.81
N LYS A 154 13.33 4.75 8.31
CA LYS A 154 12.37 5.56 9.06
C LYS A 154 10.95 5.18 8.63
N TYR A 155 10.15 4.77 9.58
CA TYR A 155 8.85 4.12 9.32
C TYR A 155 7.67 5.08 9.16
N GLY A 156 7.87 6.39 9.31
CA GLY A 156 6.81 7.37 9.08
C GLY A 156 5.93 7.67 10.29
N SER A 157 6.35 7.37 11.51
CA SER A 157 5.53 7.65 12.69
C SER A 157 5.26 9.16 12.87
N SER A 158 4.15 9.51 13.52
CA SER A 158 3.79 10.90 13.84
C SER A 158 4.78 11.58 14.80
N THR A 159 5.55 10.79 15.55
CA THR A 159 6.59 11.25 16.49
C THR A 159 8.00 11.10 15.93
N GLN A 160 8.13 10.77 14.64
CA GLN A 160 9.41 10.55 13.98
C GLN A 160 10.39 11.70 14.19
N THR A 161 11.63 11.33 14.55
CA THR A 161 12.74 12.26 14.74
C THR A 161 13.56 12.43 13.46
N VAL A 162 14.34 13.49 13.41
CA VAL A 162 15.29 13.72 12.32
C VAL A 162 16.27 12.55 12.17
N GLN A 163 16.76 12.33 10.95
CA GLN A 163 17.86 11.40 10.72
C GLN A 163 19.19 12.06 11.14
N THR A 164 19.71 11.62 12.28
CA THR A 164 20.86 12.27 12.95
C THR A 164 22.13 12.15 12.15
N ASP A 165 22.39 10.99 11.53
CA ASP A 165 23.62 10.78 10.74
C ASP A 165 23.65 11.69 9.51
N LEU A 166 22.51 11.87 8.83
CA LEU A 166 22.41 12.80 7.70
C LEU A 166 22.58 14.25 8.16
N LYS A 167 21.92 14.63 9.27
CA LYS A 167 22.08 15.97 9.85
C LYS A 167 23.55 16.26 10.17
N THR A 168 24.24 15.33 10.81
CA THR A 168 25.66 15.47 11.16
C THR A 168 26.54 15.55 9.92
N ALA A 169 26.32 14.67 8.95
CA ALA A 169 27.11 14.63 7.72
C ALA A 169 26.97 15.89 6.87
N THR A 170 25.83 16.57 6.92
CA THR A 170 25.54 17.74 6.08
C THR A 170 25.63 19.07 6.83
N ALA A 171 25.98 19.08 8.13
CA ALA A 171 26.00 20.27 8.97
C ALA A 171 26.94 21.38 8.45
N GLY A 172 27.99 21.01 7.69
CA GLY A 172 28.96 21.97 7.10
C GLY A 172 28.54 22.56 5.75
N LEU A 173 27.38 22.15 5.20
CA LEU A 173 26.93 22.68 3.92
C LEU A 173 26.34 24.07 4.08
N THR A 174 26.76 25.02 3.25
CA THR A 174 26.20 26.36 3.23
C THR A 174 24.75 26.39 2.80
N ASN A 175 24.37 25.49 1.88
CA ASN A 175 23.02 25.36 1.37
C ASN A 175 22.63 23.86 1.33
N GLY A 176 21.38 23.55 1.68
CA GLY A 176 20.86 22.19 1.59
C GLY A 176 21.28 21.28 2.75
N ALA A 177 21.71 21.84 3.89
CA ALA A 177 21.94 21.06 5.09
C ALA A 177 20.62 20.45 5.61
N TRP A 178 20.69 19.20 6.07
CA TRP A 178 19.56 18.54 6.72
C TRP A 178 19.48 19.01 8.18
N THR A 179 18.34 19.56 8.58
CA THR A 179 18.15 20.20 9.90
C THR A 179 17.12 19.46 10.75
N ASP A 180 16.91 19.90 11.98
CA ASP A 180 15.90 19.35 12.90
C ASP A 180 14.45 19.50 12.37
N ASP A 181 14.23 20.36 11.40
CA ASP A 181 12.91 20.53 10.77
C ASP A 181 12.58 19.43 9.74
N HIS A 182 13.60 18.74 9.24
CA HIS A 182 13.46 17.67 8.24
C HIS A 182 13.14 16.31 8.90
N ARG A 183 12.00 16.23 9.60
CA ARG A 183 11.57 15.01 10.31
C ARG A 183 10.78 14.04 9.43
N LEU A 184 10.16 14.54 8.37
CA LEU A 184 9.29 13.78 7.45
C LEU A 184 8.25 12.92 8.21
N ARG A 185 7.59 13.49 9.23
CA ARG A 185 6.55 12.82 10.00
C ARG A 185 5.40 12.40 9.08
N GLY A 186 4.88 11.22 9.28
CA GLY A 186 3.85 10.65 8.40
C GLY A 186 4.36 10.17 7.05
N ILE A 187 5.70 10.13 6.83
CA ILE A 187 6.31 9.65 5.59
C ILE A 187 7.36 8.60 5.93
N ALA A 188 7.15 7.39 5.45
CA ALA A 188 8.17 6.34 5.55
C ALA A 188 9.24 6.56 4.49
N TYR A 189 10.51 6.53 4.90
CA TYR A 189 11.63 6.78 4.01
C TYR A 189 12.87 5.98 4.41
N ILE A 190 13.79 5.87 3.47
CA ILE A 190 15.14 5.41 3.72
C ILE A 190 16.13 6.55 3.44
N TYR A 191 17.15 6.64 4.27
CA TYR A 191 18.33 7.45 4.02
C TYR A 191 19.46 6.52 3.63
N VAL A 192 20.13 6.82 2.52
CA VAL A 192 21.23 6.04 1.97
C VAL A 192 22.46 6.95 1.83
N ARG A 193 23.57 6.49 2.40
CA ARG A 193 24.91 7.07 2.20
C ARG A 193 25.74 6.12 1.35
N LEU A 194 26.18 6.59 0.18
CA LEU A 194 27.08 5.84 -0.69
C LEU A 194 28.47 6.46 -0.66
N VAL A 195 29.47 5.62 -0.54
CA VAL A 195 30.89 6.00 -0.64
C VAL A 195 31.34 5.78 -2.08
N TRP A 196 31.91 6.81 -2.69
CA TRP A 196 32.34 6.72 -4.08
C TRP A 196 33.37 5.61 -4.31
N ASN A 197 33.10 4.76 -5.28
CA ASN A 197 34.00 3.77 -5.80
C ASN A 197 33.62 3.48 -7.26
N ASP A 198 34.56 3.62 -8.17
CA ASP A 198 34.35 3.47 -9.60
C ASP A 198 33.97 2.03 -10.03
N GLN A 199 34.43 1.02 -9.31
CA GLN A 199 34.13 -0.37 -9.59
C GLN A 199 32.74 -0.76 -9.07
N VAL A 200 32.39 -0.31 -7.85
CA VAL A 200 31.08 -0.62 -7.24
C VAL A 200 29.95 0.13 -7.95
N TRP A 201 30.20 1.39 -8.33
CA TRP A 201 29.20 2.29 -8.92
C TRP A 201 29.44 2.54 -10.42
N ALA A 202 30.02 1.58 -11.15
CA ALA A 202 30.34 1.72 -12.58
C ALA A 202 29.08 2.10 -13.42
N GLY A 203 27.90 1.70 -13.00
CA GLY A 203 26.61 2.07 -13.63
C GLY A 203 26.03 3.41 -13.17
N GLY A 204 26.75 4.17 -12.33
CA GLY A 204 26.25 5.42 -11.73
C GLY A 204 25.41 5.19 -10.47
N ILE A 205 24.52 6.13 -10.16
CA ILE A 205 23.63 6.05 -8.99
C ILE A 205 22.65 4.89 -9.19
N PRO A 206 22.61 3.89 -8.25
CA PRO A 206 21.75 2.74 -8.42
C PRO A 206 20.28 3.10 -8.27
N ASN A 207 19.42 2.33 -8.91
CA ASN A 207 18.00 2.31 -8.59
C ASN A 207 17.80 1.57 -7.27
N ILE A 208 17.12 2.21 -6.31
CA ILE A 208 16.96 1.71 -4.94
C ILE A 208 15.51 1.29 -4.71
N SER A 209 15.31 0.06 -4.26
CA SER A 209 14.02 -0.47 -3.86
C SER A 209 14.12 -1.22 -2.54
N ALA A 210 13.00 -1.34 -1.83
CA ALA A 210 12.92 -1.98 -0.53
C ALA A 210 11.70 -2.89 -0.45
N MET A 211 11.79 -3.98 0.30
CA MET A 211 10.63 -4.72 0.76
C MET A 211 9.94 -3.92 1.86
N VAL A 212 8.64 -3.65 1.71
CA VAL A 212 7.90 -2.82 2.66
C VAL A 212 6.66 -3.56 3.12
N LYS A 213 6.50 -3.72 4.43
CA LYS A 213 5.22 -4.04 5.07
C LYS A 213 4.46 -2.75 5.28
N GLY A 214 3.34 -2.60 4.59
CA GLY A 214 2.62 -1.37 4.40
C GLY A 214 1.84 -0.89 5.62
N LYS A 215 0.69 -0.33 5.36
CA LYS A 215 -0.15 0.36 6.34
C LYS A 215 -0.76 -0.60 7.37
N LYS A 216 -0.86 -0.13 8.62
CA LYS A 216 -1.69 -0.74 9.65
C LYS A 216 -3.14 -0.38 9.38
N VAL A 217 -4.03 -1.36 9.40
CA VAL A 217 -5.45 -1.20 9.12
C VAL A 217 -6.31 -1.59 10.32
N TYR A 218 -7.46 -0.96 10.46
CA TYR A 218 -8.40 -1.28 11.52
C TYR A 218 -9.19 -2.55 11.19
N ASP A 219 -9.22 -3.49 12.13
CA ASP A 219 -10.03 -4.71 12.05
C ASP A 219 -11.26 -4.58 12.97
N PRO A 220 -12.48 -4.49 12.42
CA PRO A 220 -13.69 -4.37 13.23
C PRO A 220 -13.99 -5.61 14.08
N ARG A 221 -13.44 -6.79 13.74
CA ARG A 221 -13.61 -8.04 14.48
C ARG A 221 -12.93 -8.00 15.85
N SER A 222 -11.77 -7.36 15.92
CA SER A 222 -10.96 -7.23 17.14
C SER A 222 -10.97 -5.82 17.72
N ALA A 223 -11.53 -4.84 17.01
CA ALA A 223 -11.47 -3.41 17.32
C ALA A 223 -10.02 -2.90 17.52
N THR A 224 -9.06 -3.45 16.76
CA THR A 224 -7.65 -3.07 16.83
C THR A 224 -7.12 -2.60 15.49
N THR A 225 -6.08 -1.76 15.52
CA THR A 225 -5.34 -1.34 14.33
C THR A 225 -3.99 -2.04 14.33
N ALA A 226 -3.75 -2.89 13.34
CA ALA A 226 -2.52 -3.67 13.20
C ALA A 226 -2.18 -3.85 11.72
N TYR A 227 -0.94 -4.30 11.44
CA TYR A 227 -0.57 -4.71 10.10
C TYR A 227 -1.44 -5.89 9.64
N SER A 228 -2.01 -5.75 8.45
CA SER A 228 -2.75 -6.83 7.79
C SER A 228 -2.70 -6.67 6.28
N ALA A 229 -2.55 -7.79 5.58
CA ALA A 229 -2.69 -7.88 4.13
C ALA A 229 -4.11 -8.33 3.71
N ASN A 230 -5.04 -8.50 4.66
CA ASN A 230 -6.42 -8.90 4.38
C ASN A 230 -7.09 -7.91 3.44
N ALA A 231 -7.54 -8.38 2.28
CA ALA A 231 -7.99 -7.51 1.20
C ALA A 231 -9.25 -6.71 1.57
N ALA A 232 -10.17 -7.28 2.35
CA ALA A 232 -11.36 -6.57 2.82
C ALA A 232 -11.01 -5.45 3.81
N LEU A 233 -10.05 -5.69 4.72
CA LEU A 233 -9.61 -4.67 5.67
C LEU A 233 -8.85 -3.53 4.98
N CYS A 234 -8.04 -3.84 3.97
CA CYS A 234 -7.36 -2.84 3.16
C CYS A 234 -8.35 -1.96 2.39
N LEU A 235 -9.41 -2.55 1.82
CA LEU A 235 -10.48 -1.79 1.17
C LEU A 235 -11.22 -0.91 2.17
N ARG A 236 -11.60 -1.44 3.34
CA ARG A 236 -12.24 -0.66 4.40
C ARG A 236 -11.40 0.54 4.81
N ASP A 237 -10.09 0.34 5.02
CA ASP A 237 -9.17 1.42 5.36
C ASP A 237 -9.14 2.49 4.27
N TYR A 238 -9.06 2.10 2.99
CA TYR A 238 -9.08 3.06 1.88
C TYR A 238 -10.38 3.86 1.80
N LEU A 239 -11.53 3.24 2.09
CA LEU A 239 -12.82 3.93 2.11
C LEU A 239 -12.91 4.95 3.25
N THR A 240 -12.33 4.66 4.41
CA THR A 240 -12.43 5.52 5.62
C THR A 240 -11.25 6.47 5.80
N ASP A 241 -10.13 6.28 5.10
CA ASP A 241 -8.98 7.18 5.18
C ASP A 241 -9.32 8.57 4.61
N SER A 242 -9.33 9.58 5.49
CA SER A 242 -9.64 10.98 5.13
C SER A 242 -8.47 11.71 4.45
N THR A 243 -7.27 11.13 4.43
CA THR A 243 -6.07 11.77 3.89
C THR A 243 -5.81 11.36 2.44
N TYR A 244 -5.95 10.08 2.15
CA TYR A 244 -5.59 9.51 0.85
C TYR A 244 -6.70 8.64 0.23
N GLY A 245 -7.72 8.29 1.00
CA GLY A 245 -8.87 7.51 0.58
C GLY A 245 -10.11 8.36 0.31
N LEU A 246 -11.29 7.77 0.44
CA LEU A 246 -12.56 8.46 0.23
C LEU A 246 -13.00 9.31 1.43
N GLY A 247 -12.48 9.06 2.63
CA GLY A 247 -12.84 9.79 3.85
C GLY A 247 -14.27 9.54 4.33
N LEU A 248 -14.86 8.38 4.04
CA LEU A 248 -16.17 8.02 4.55
C LEU A 248 -16.15 7.96 6.08
N ALA A 249 -17.20 8.42 6.73
CA ALA A 249 -17.35 8.27 8.17
C ALA A 249 -17.50 6.76 8.51
N SER A 250 -17.04 6.36 9.68
CA SER A 250 -17.17 4.96 10.13
C SER A 250 -18.61 4.47 10.20
N THR A 251 -19.57 5.40 10.36
CA THR A 251 -21.01 5.12 10.35
C THR A 251 -21.59 4.88 8.96
N GLU A 252 -20.87 5.23 7.91
CA GLU A 252 -21.26 5.01 6.51
C GLU A 252 -20.75 3.68 5.98
N VAL A 253 -19.96 2.97 6.77
CA VAL A 253 -19.35 1.67 6.44
C VAL A 253 -19.98 0.58 7.31
N ASP A 254 -20.48 -0.48 6.68
CA ASP A 254 -21.03 -1.63 7.40
C ASP A 254 -19.91 -2.55 7.90
N ASP A 255 -19.48 -2.35 9.13
CA ASP A 255 -18.45 -3.13 9.79
C ASP A 255 -18.83 -4.60 9.96
N THR A 256 -20.14 -4.95 9.98
CA THR A 256 -20.59 -6.33 10.03
C THR A 256 -20.30 -7.03 8.69
N ALA A 257 -20.63 -6.38 7.58
CA ALA A 257 -20.34 -6.90 6.26
C ALA A 257 -18.81 -7.02 6.01
N PHE A 258 -18.02 -6.03 6.44
CA PHE A 258 -16.56 -6.10 6.35
C PHE A 258 -15.97 -7.20 7.22
N SER A 259 -16.54 -7.47 8.41
CA SER A 259 -16.11 -8.59 9.25
C SER A 259 -16.34 -9.94 8.57
N VAL A 260 -17.49 -10.13 7.90
CA VAL A 260 -17.78 -11.35 7.12
C VAL A 260 -16.80 -11.49 5.95
N ALA A 261 -16.60 -10.42 5.17
CA ALA A 261 -15.66 -10.42 4.06
C ALA A 261 -14.22 -10.70 4.50
N ALA A 262 -13.79 -10.11 5.62
CA ALA A 262 -12.48 -10.33 6.19
C ALA A 262 -12.28 -11.80 6.63
N ASN A 263 -13.30 -12.44 7.20
CA ASN A 263 -13.24 -13.87 7.54
C ASN A 263 -13.06 -14.74 6.28
N ILE A 264 -13.74 -14.39 5.17
CA ILE A 264 -13.58 -15.10 3.89
C ILE A 264 -12.17 -14.89 3.33
N CYS A 265 -11.62 -13.69 3.44
CA CYS A 265 -10.25 -13.40 3.00
C CYS A 265 -9.21 -14.22 3.79
N ASP A 266 -9.42 -14.40 5.09
CA ASP A 266 -8.52 -15.14 5.97
C ASP A 266 -8.70 -16.67 5.91
N GLU A 267 -9.68 -17.18 5.15
CA GLU A 267 -9.82 -18.63 4.96
C GLU A 267 -8.53 -19.22 4.40
N GLN A 268 -8.03 -20.26 5.07
CA GLN A 268 -6.83 -20.94 4.65
C GLN A 268 -7.12 -21.85 3.45
N VAL A 269 -6.45 -21.59 2.34
CA VAL A 269 -6.52 -22.42 1.13
C VAL A 269 -5.22 -23.21 0.97
N GLU A 270 -5.34 -24.49 0.69
CA GLU A 270 -4.18 -25.34 0.45
C GLU A 270 -3.55 -24.96 -0.90
N VAL A 271 -2.32 -24.49 -0.81
CA VAL A 271 -1.48 -24.31 -2.01
C VAL A 271 -0.96 -25.68 -2.38
N LYS A 272 -1.44 -26.25 -3.48
CA LYS A 272 -0.96 -27.56 -3.97
C LYS A 272 0.47 -27.46 -4.46
N PRO A 273 1.44 -27.73 -3.64
CA PRO A 273 2.76 -28.01 -4.12
C PRO A 273 3.00 -29.49 -4.11
N VAL A 274 3.93 -29.88 -4.90
CA VAL A 274 4.51 -31.18 -4.98
C VAL A 274 5.20 -31.65 -3.67
N THR A 275 5.23 -30.80 -2.62
CA THR A 275 5.99 -31.03 -1.39
C THR A 275 5.07 -31.25 -0.18
N ILE A 276 5.38 -32.29 0.61
CA ILE A 276 4.79 -32.56 1.93
C ILE A 276 5.73 -31.97 2.99
N PRO A 277 5.26 -31.17 3.98
CA PRO A 277 3.85 -30.97 4.36
C PRO A 277 3.07 -29.95 3.51
N ALA A 278 1.74 -30.04 3.55
CA ALA A 278 0.85 -29.11 2.88
C ALA A 278 1.09 -27.67 3.37
N THR A 279 1.14 -26.74 2.42
CA THR A 279 1.27 -25.31 2.70
C THR A 279 -0.08 -24.64 2.53
N TYR A 280 -0.43 -23.75 3.43
CA TYR A 280 -1.68 -23.00 3.42
C TYR A 280 -1.38 -21.51 3.30
N GLU A 281 -2.21 -20.81 2.54
CA GLU A 281 -2.17 -19.35 2.40
C GLU A 281 -3.57 -18.78 2.62
N ASN A 282 -3.65 -17.50 2.98
CA ASN A 282 -4.92 -16.79 3.05
C ASN A 282 -5.55 -16.71 1.66
N ARG A 283 -6.87 -16.85 1.59
CA ARG A 283 -7.61 -16.89 0.32
C ARG A 283 -7.40 -15.62 -0.51
N TYR A 284 -7.44 -14.44 0.15
CA TYR A 284 -7.32 -13.15 -0.53
C TYR A 284 -6.46 -12.18 0.28
N GLU A 285 -5.38 -11.72 -0.31
CA GLU A 285 -4.49 -10.73 0.25
C GLU A 285 -4.28 -9.57 -0.73
N THR A 286 -4.09 -8.37 -0.19
CA THR A 286 -3.67 -7.20 -0.95
C THR A 286 -2.21 -6.90 -0.66
N ASN A 287 -1.36 -7.12 -1.65
CA ASN A 287 0.06 -6.84 -1.60
C ASN A 287 0.42 -5.89 -2.75
N GLY A 288 0.37 -4.57 -2.52
CA GLY A 288 0.55 -3.63 -3.61
C GLY A 288 0.65 -2.16 -3.22
N VAL A 289 0.83 -1.34 -4.24
CA VAL A 289 0.97 0.12 -4.14
C VAL A 289 -0.18 0.79 -4.87
N LEU A 290 -0.86 1.71 -4.18
CA LEU A 290 -1.80 2.66 -4.75
C LEU A 290 -1.13 4.03 -4.86
N TYR A 291 -1.54 4.83 -5.84
CA TYR A 291 -1.02 6.17 -6.04
C TYR A 291 -2.11 7.22 -5.88
N THR A 292 -1.77 8.33 -5.21
CA THR A 292 -2.70 9.45 -5.03
C THR A 292 -3.01 10.21 -6.34
N SER A 293 -2.28 9.95 -7.41
CA SER A 293 -2.55 10.47 -8.75
C SER A 293 -3.62 9.70 -9.50
N GLU A 294 -3.96 8.51 -9.06
CA GLU A 294 -5.03 7.71 -9.65
C GLU A 294 -6.38 8.11 -9.08
N SER A 295 -7.44 7.88 -9.86
CA SER A 295 -8.80 8.16 -9.38
C SER A 295 -9.13 7.21 -8.20
N PRO A 296 -9.93 7.68 -7.23
CA PRO A 296 -10.39 6.82 -6.14
C PRO A 296 -11.11 5.55 -6.62
N ASP A 297 -11.89 5.66 -7.68
CA ASP A 297 -12.58 4.53 -8.32
C ASP A 297 -11.57 3.50 -8.89
N GLY A 298 -10.50 3.98 -9.54
CA GLY A 298 -9.43 3.12 -10.03
C GLY A 298 -8.69 2.37 -8.90
N ASN A 299 -8.43 3.05 -7.79
CA ASN A 299 -7.81 2.45 -6.62
C ASN A 299 -8.73 1.42 -5.95
N ILE A 300 -10.04 1.73 -5.83
CA ILE A 300 -11.05 0.77 -5.32
C ILE A 300 -11.11 -0.45 -6.23
N GLY A 301 -11.13 -0.26 -7.55
CA GLY A 301 -11.13 -1.36 -8.52
C GLY A 301 -9.93 -2.30 -8.33
N LYS A 302 -8.73 -1.77 -8.04
CA LYS A 302 -7.55 -2.59 -7.73
C LYS A 302 -7.71 -3.39 -6.44
N LEU A 303 -8.25 -2.76 -5.38
CA LEU A 303 -8.49 -3.43 -4.11
C LEU A 303 -9.57 -4.52 -4.23
N LEU A 304 -10.64 -4.27 -4.99
CA LEU A 304 -11.68 -5.26 -5.28
C LEU A 304 -11.12 -6.44 -6.09
N SER A 305 -10.26 -6.17 -7.08
CA SER A 305 -9.62 -7.23 -7.86
C SER A 305 -8.76 -8.17 -7.01
N ALA A 306 -8.19 -7.68 -5.90
CA ALA A 306 -7.45 -8.52 -4.95
C ALA A 306 -8.37 -9.50 -4.19
N MET A 307 -9.70 -9.29 -4.20
CA MET A 307 -10.72 -10.18 -3.62
C MET A 307 -11.40 -11.08 -4.65
N GLY A 308 -10.95 -11.07 -5.90
CA GLY A 308 -11.55 -11.85 -6.99
C GLY A 308 -12.85 -11.25 -7.53
N GLY A 309 -13.06 -9.96 -7.32
CA GLY A 309 -14.21 -9.17 -7.78
C GLY A 309 -14.01 -8.51 -9.13
#